data_b079aae1c09bfe0f562cd63cf9e37986
#
_entry.id   b079aae1c09bfe0f562cd63cf9e37986
#
_cell.length_a   1.000
_cell.length_b   1.000
_cell.length_c   1.000
_cell.angle_alpha   90.00
_cell.angle_beta   90.00
_cell.angle_gamma   90.00
#
_symmetry.space_group_name_H-M   'P 1'
#
loop_
_entity.id
_entity.type
_entity.pdbx_description
1 polymer ?
#
loop_
_entity_poly.entity_id
_entity_poly.type
_entity_poly.pdbx_seq_one_letter_code
_entity_poly.pdbx_strand_id
1 'polypeptide(L)'
;MEKMTFWGYRRPDGRVGIRNKILILPASVCASDTTRIIASQVEFAVTFNNQNGCSQVPSDQQFTMDVMAGYAANPNVYGTVVVSLGCENCQMDLVLDAIKERTNKPIRHFIIQENGGTISTVEKAVRAAKEMAQEASLLQKEEFDFSELIIGTECGGSDPTSGLAANVLIGEMSDRMVELGGTSILSETTEFIGAEHILARRGKTKEISDRIYQIVHDYEHAIKLVGHDIREGNPSPGNKEGGLTTLEEKSLGCIHKGGHSEVTAVYDYAKQVEPKQGLVIMDTPGNDPSSVAAMVAGGCQIVVFSTGRGTPTGNPLAPVIKITGNKVTFANMSDNIDIDASPYIYGTKTMTELGDELMTEIKEVADGKLTKAEALGYTEMAIARVCNYM
;
A
#
# COMPACT_ATOMS: atom_id res chain seq x y z
N MET A 1 -11.70 -21.60 11.48
CA MET A 1 -12.63 -20.79 10.65
C MET A 1 -13.06 -21.57 9.42
N GLU A 2 -14.27 -21.37 8.88
CA GLU A 2 -14.62 -21.92 7.58
C GLU A 2 -13.69 -21.37 6.49
N LYS A 3 -13.39 -22.21 5.48
CA LYS A 3 -12.55 -21.84 4.36
C LYS A 3 -13.19 -20.68 3.59
N MET A 4 -12.48 -19.56 3.43
CA MET A 4 -12.92 -18.43 2.62
C MET A 4 -12.22 -18.43 1.27
N THR A 5 -12.96 -18.17 0.20
CA THR A 5 -12.46 -18.11 -1.18
C THR A 5 -12.88 -16.81 -1.86
N PHE A 6 -12.16 -16.46 -2.92
CA PHE A 6 -12.44 -15.30 -3.78
C PHE A 6 -12.12 -15.60 -5.24
N TRP A 7 -12.66 -14.80 -6.16
CA TRP A 7 -12.42 -14.91 -7.60
C TRP A 7 -11.31 -13.94 -8.04
N GLY A 8 -10.20 -14.47 -8.55
CA GLY A 8 -9.01 -13.70 -8.95
C GLY A 8 -8.44 -14.13 -10.30
N TYR A 9 -7.38 -13.45 -10.69
CA TYR A 9 -6.63 -13.69 -11.92
C TYR A 9 -5.27 -14.29 -11.59
N ARG A 10 -4.97 -15.50 -12.05
CA ARG A 10 -3.63 -16.09 -11.93
C ARG A 10 -2.66 -15.36 -12.84
N ARG A 11 -1.52 -14.98 -12.29
CA ARG A 11 -0.43 -14.35 -13.05
C ARG A 11 0.61 -15.38 -13.52
N PRO A 12 1.41 -15.05 -14.57
CA PRO A 12 2.46 -15.95 -15.04
C PRO A 12 3.52 -16.29 -13.98
N ASP A 13 3.75 -15.41 -13.02
CA ASP A 13 4.64 -15.61 -11.86
C ASP A 13 4.00 -16.42 -10.72
N GLY A 14 2.79 -16.92 -10.91
CA GLY A 14 2.05 -17.77 -9.96
C GLY A 14 1.20 -17.00 -8.94
N ARG A 15 1.40 -15.70 -8.77
CA ARG A 15 0.62 -14.87 -7.84
C ARG A 15 -0.81 -14.61 -8.35
N VAL A 16 -1.69 -14.17 -7.47
CA VAL A 16 -3.10 -13.98 -7.77
C VAL A 16 -3.49 -12.51 -7.62
N GLY A 17 -4.02 -11.90 -8.67
CA GLY A 17 -4.55 -10.54 -8.65
C GLY A 17 -6.06 -10.50 -8.50
N ILE A 18 -6.60 -9.49 -7.83
CA ILE A 18 -8.04 -9.22 -7.69
C ILE A 18 -8.54 -8.15 -8.66
N ARG A 19 -7.61 -7.49 -9.34
CA ARG A 19 -7.84 -6.51 -10.43
C ARG A 19 -7.04 -6.94 -11.65
N ASN A 20 -7.36 -6.37 -12.81
CA ASN A 20 -6.70 -6.67 -14.07
C ASN A 20 -6.29 -5.38 -14.78
N LYS A 21 -5.51 -4.55 -14.07
CA LYS A 21 -5.15 -3.19 -14.49
C LYS A 21 -3.98 -3.19 -15.47
N ILE A 22 -3.95 -2.22 -16.38
CA ILE A 22 -2.79 -1.89 -17.23
C ILE A 22 -2.08 -0.71 -16.56
N LEU A 23 -0.85 -0.92 -16.12
CA LEU A 23 -0.04 0.13 -15.49
C LEU A 23 0.69 0.95 -16.57
N ILE A 24 0.42 2.25 -16.63
CA ILE A 24 1.23 3.19 -17.39
C ILE A 24 2.20 3.84 -16.40
N LEU A 25 3.44 3.38 -16.41
CA LEU A 25 4.45 3.68 -15.39
C LEU A 25 5.37 4.81 -15.84
N PRO A 26 5.36 5.99 -15.14
CA PRO A 26 6.33 7.05 -15.38
C PRO A 26 7.67 6.73 -14.69
N ALA A 27 8.75 6.60 -15.46
CA ALA A 27 10.09 6.35 -14.92
C ALA A 27 10.67 7.58 -14.19
N SER A 28 10.17 8.77 -14.50
CA SER A 28 10.56 10.02 -13.83
C SER A 28 9.42 11.04 -13.85
N VAL A 29 9.59 12.14 -13.10
CA VAL A 29 8.64 13.26 -13.06
C VAL A 29 8.35 13.83 -14.46
N CYS A 30 9.35 13.87 -15.34
CA CYS A 30 9.21 14.38 -16.72
C CYS A 30 8.26 13.53 -17.58
N ALA A 31 8.04 12.27 -17.23
CA ALA A 31 7.11 11.38 -17.95
C ALA A 31 5.68 11.38 -17.36
N SER A 32 5.45 11.95 -16.18
CA SER A 32 4.19 11.82 -15.44
C SER A 32 2.98 12.37 -16.21
N ASP A 33 3.08 13.55 -16.83
CA ASP A 33 1.96 14.09 -17.63
C ASP A 33 1.72 13.28 -18.90
N THR A 34 2.81 12.76 -19.53
CA THR A 34 2.67 11.89 -20.71
C THR A 34 1.94 10.60 -20.34
N THR A 35 2.27 9.97 -19.20
CA THR A 35 1.59 8.75 -18.75
C THR A 35 0.12 9.03 -18.40
N ARG A 36 -0.20 10.17 -17.81
CA ARG A 36 -1.57 10.59 -17.53
C ARG A 36 -2.40 10.73 -18.82
N ILE A 37 -1.84 11.33 -19.87
CA ILE A 37 -2.50 11.44 -21.18
C ILE A 37 -2.73 10.06 -21.80
N ILE A 38 -1.77 9.14 -21.70
CA ILE A 38 -1.89 7.77 -22.20
C ILE A 38 -3.00 7.03 -21.43
N ALA A 39 -2.93 7.02 -20.10
CA ALA A 39 -3.86 6.29 -19.25
C ALA A 39 -5.32 6.75 -19.47
N SER A 40 -5.56 8.05 -19.68
CA SER A 40 -6.89 8.60 -19.94
C SER A 40 -7.55 8.12 -21.24
N GLN A 41 -6.82 7.46 -22.13
CA GLN A 41 -7.30 6.97 -23.43
C GLN A 41 -7.47 5.45 -23.50
N VAL A 42 -7.16 4.74 -22.41
CA VAL A 42 -7.18 3.27 -22.38
C VAL A 42 -8.01 2.81 -21.19
N GLU A 43 -9.01 1.99 -21.45
CA GLU A 43 -9.84 1.40 -20.42
C GLU A 43 -9.01 0.47 -19.52
N PHE A 44 -9.30 0.46 -18.21
CA PHE A 44 -8.53 -0.27 -17.18
C PHE A 44 -7.08 0.20 -16.98
N ALA A 45 -6.62 1.21 -17.71
CA ALA A 45 -5.31 1.79 -17.49
C ALA A 45 -5.28 2.69 -16.26
N VAL A 46 -4.22 2.58 -15.50
CA VAL A 46 -3.93 3.40 -14.32
C VAL A 46 -2.52 3.94 -14.38
N THR A 47 -2.31 5.08 -13.75
CA THR A 47 -1.00 5.72 -13.61
C THR A 47 -0.94 6.47 -12.29
N PHE A 48 0.21 7.01 -11.98
CA PHE A 48 0.44 7.86 -10.81
C PHE A 48 1.37 9.03 -11.17
N ASN A 49 1.40 10.04 -10.32
CA ASN A 49 2.34 11.15 -10.46
C ASN A 49 3.66 10.78 -9.77
N ASN A 50 4.67 10.39 -10.54
CA ASN A 50 6.01 10.14 -10.02
C ASN A 50 6.77 11.47 -9.89
N GLN A 51 7.11 11.88 -8.68
CA GLN A 51 7.89 13.10 -8.42
C GLN A 51 9.41 12.85 -8.40
N ASN A 52 9.84 11.62 -8.58
CA ASN A 52 11.21 11.15 -8.45
C ASN A 52 11.79 10.68 -9.80
N GLY A 53 12.86 9.88 -9.75
CA GLY A 53 13.49 9.24 -10.91
C GLY A 53 14.70 9.99 -11.46
N CYS A 54 14.91 11.24 -11.06
CA CYS A 54 16.06 12.04 -11.46
C CYS A 54 16.64 12.84 -10.29
N SER A 55 17.94 13.17 -10.36
CA SER A 55 18.66 13.99 -9.38
C SER A 55 18.58 13.45 -7.93
N GLN A 56 18.49 12.16 -7.77
CA GLN A 56 18.44 11.46 -6.48
C GLN A 56 19.81 10.89 -6.11
N VAL A 57 20.13 10.88 -4.81
CA VAL A 57 21.25 10.09 -4.29
C VAL A 57 20.96 8.58 -4.48
N PRO A 58 21.99 7.71 -4.56
CA PRO A 58 21.79 6.30 -4.88
C PRO A 58 20.80 5.57 -3.97
N SER A 59 20.76 5.87 -2.66
CA SER A 59 19.80 5.27 -1.73
C SER A 59 18.34 5.63 -2.06
N ASP A 60 18.08 6.91 -2.38
CA ASP A 60 16.73 7.37 -2.74
C ASP A 60 16.32 6.87 -4.14
N GLN A 61 17.30 6.79 -5.06
CA GLN A 61 17.07 6.15 -6.35
C GLN A 61 16.67 4.69 -6.19
N GLN A 62 17.29 3.96 -5.26
CA GLN A 62 16.92 2.57 -4.98
C GLN A 62 15.48 2.44 -4.49
N PHE A 63 15.01 3.30 -3.58
CA PHE A 63 13.61 3.32 -3.16
C PHE A 63 12.66 3.56 -4.34
N THR A 64 13.01 4.50 -5.22
CA THR A 64 12.23 4.78 -6.43
C THR A 64 12.18 3.57 -7.35
N MET A 65 13.31 2.91 -7.59
CA MET A 65 13.40 1.70 -8.40
C MET A 65 12.60 0.54 -7.79
N ASP A 66 12.71 0.33 -6.46
CA ASP A 66 11.98 -0.72 -5.77
C ASP A 66 10.46 -0.53 -5.85
N VAL A 67 9.97 0.71 -5.70
CA VAL A 67 8.54 1.02 -5.85
C VAL A 67 8.08 0.82 -7.28
N MET A 68 8.81 1.32 -8.29
CA MET A 68 8.44 1.15 -9.70
C MET A 68 8.40 -0.32 -10.11
N ALA A 69 9.43 -1.08 -9.76
CA ALA A 69 9.50 -2.52 -10.06
C ALA A 69 8.41 -3.30 -9.32
N GLY A 70 8.16 -2.97 -8.05
CA GLY A 70 7.11 -3.57 -7.25
C GLY A 70 5.71 -3.28 -7.77
N TYR A 71 5.46 -2.05 -8.23
CA TYR A 71 4.18 -1.68 -8.86
C TYR A 71 3.94 -2.48 -10.13
N ALA A 72 4.95 -2.57 -11.01
CA ALA A 72 4.86 -3.42 -12.21
C ALA A 72 4.66 -4.90 -11.85
N ALA A 73 5.27 -5.37 -10.77
CA ALA A 73 5.15 -6.75 -10.29
C ALA A 73 3.86 -7.01 -9.49
N ASN A 74 3.14 -5.98 -9.00
CA ASN A 74 1.93 -6.16 -8.20
C ASN A 74 0.91 -7.07 -8.91
N PRO A 75 0.33 -8.07 -8.24
CA PRO A 75 -0.57 -9.04 -8.88
C PRO A 75 -1.86 -8.43 -9.45
N ASN A 76 -2.26 -7.23 -9.01
CA ASN A 76 -3.41 -6.50 -9.60
C ASN A 76 -3.12 -5.93 -11.00
N VAL A 77 -1.86 -5.94 -11.44
CA VAL A 77 -1.41 -5.48 -12.76
C VAL A 77 -1.30 -6.66 -13.72
N TYR A 78 -1.96 -6.55 -14.87
CA TYR A 78 -1.80 -7.50 -15.98
C TYR A 78 -0.47 -7.28 -16.70
N GLY A 79 -0.21 -6.03 -17.09
CA GLY A 79 0.99 -5.66 -17.83
C GLY A 79 1.31 -4.17 -17.65
N THR A 80 2.53 -3.79 -18.02
CA THR A 80 3.06 -2.45 -17.78
C THR A 80 3.57 -1.81 -19.07
N VAL A 81 3.21 -0.54 -19.29
CA VAL A 81 3.81 0.34 -20.29
C VAL A 81 4.69 1.35 -19.57
N VAL A 82 6.00 1.19 -19.65
CA VAL A 82 6.98 2.10 -19.04
C VAL A 82 7.23 3.29 -19.96
N VAL A 83 7.14 4.50 -19.45
CA VAL A 83 7.45 5.73 -20.19
C VAL A 83 8.55 6.50 -19.48
N SER A 84 9.64 6.80 -20.17
CA SER A 84 10.76 7.62 -19.68
C SER A 84 10.96 8.85 -20.56
N LEU A 85 11.68 9.85 -20.04
CA LEU A 85 12.13 10.99 -20.84
C LEU A 85 13.33 10.60 -21.72
N GLY A 86 14.37 9.97 -21.10
CA GLY A 86 15.59 9.50 -21.77
C GLY A 86 16.91 10.00 -21.15
N CYS A 87 16.85 10.93 -20.15
CA CYS A 87 18.06 11.46 -19.50
C CYS A 87 18.00 11.39 -17.97
N GLU A 88 17.01 10.75 -17.40
CA GLU A 88 16.85 10.54 -15.97
C GLU A 88 17.85 9.54 -15.37
N ASN A 89 18.04 9.60 -14.03
CA ASN A 89 18.89 8.63 -13.33
C ASN A 89 18.29 7.21 -13.35
N CYS A 90 16.95 7.10 -13.26
CA CYS A 90 16.24 5.83 -13.44
C CYS A 90 16.11 5.53 -14.94
N GLN A 91 17.25 5.23 -15.58
CA GLN A 91 17.31 4.94 -17.01
C GLN A 91 16.43 3.73 -17.37
N MET A 92 15.92 3.72 -18.61
CA MET A 92 14.98 2.71 -19.08
C MET A 92 15.48 1.27 -18.86
N ASP A 93 16.72 0.99 -19.21
CA ASP A 93 17.28 -0.37 -19.07
C ASP A 93 17.31 -0.81 -17.60
N LEU A 94 17.70 0.08 -16.68
CA LEU A 94 17.71 -0.22 -15.23
C LEU A 94 16.30 -0.50 -14.71
N VAL A 95 15.32 0.29 -15.14
CA VAL A 95 13.91 0.08 -14.75
C VAL A 95 13.39 -1.25 -15.30
N LEU A 96 13.66 -1.55 -16.55
CA LEU A 96 13.22 -2.81 -17.18
C LEU A 96 13.86 -4.04 -16.50
N ASP A 97 15.14 -3.97 -16.17
CA ASP A 97 15.84 -5.07 -15.50
C ASP A 97 15.29 -5.27 -14.09
N ALA A 98 15.10 -4.21 -13.30
CA ALA A 98 14.48 -4.30 -11.98
C ALA A 98 13.05 -4.89 -12.02
N ILE A 99 12.26 -4.58 -13.05
CA ILE A 99 10.94 -5.18 -13.23
C ILE A 99 11.06 -6.67 -13.58
N LYS A 100 11.93 -7.04 -14.52
CA LYS A 100 12.12 -8.44 -14.95
C LYS A 100 12.63 -9.35 -13.84
N GLU A 101 13.40 -8.82 -12.89
CA GLU A 101 13.82 -9.56 -11.69
C GLU A 101 12.65 -9.96 -10.79
N ARG A 102 11.54 -9.20 -10.81
CA ARG A 102 10.38 -9.41 -9.94
C ARG A 102 9.20 -10.10 -10.63
N THR A 103 9.08 -10.01 -11.96
CA THR A 103 7.93 -10.56 -12.68
C THR A 103 8.24 -10.82 -14.15
N ASN A 104 7.50 -11.78 -14.74
CA ASN A 104 7.53 -12.12 -16.17
C ASN A 104 6.25 -11.67 -16.91
N LYS A 105 5.49 -10.74 -16.34
CA LYS A 105 4.29 -10.17 -16.97
C LYS A 105 4.62 -9.33 -18.20
N PRO A 106 3.66 -9.07 -19.10
CA PRO A 106 3.89 -8.27 -20.31
C PRO A 106 4.41 -6.86 -20.00
N ILE A 107 5.47 -6.44 -20.71
CA ILE A 107 6.06 -5.10 -20.60
C ILE A 107 6.22 -4.51 -22.01
N ARG A 108 5.89 -3.21 -22.14
CA ARG A 108 6.26 -2.36 -23.28
C ARG A 108 6.94 -1.10 -22.74
N HIS A 109 7.77 -0.46 -23.54
CA HIS A 109 8.47 0.74 -23.10
C HIS A 109 8.64 1.75 -24.23
N PHE A 110 8.68 3.04 -23.84
CA PHE A 110 8.81 4.15 -24.76
C PHE A 110 9.65 5.27 -24.14
N ILE A 111 10.65 5.77 -24.88
CA ILE A 111 11.51 6.88 -24.49
C ILE A 111 11.07 8.12 -25.27
N ILE A 112 10.63 9.19 -24.58
CA ILE A 112 10.04 10.37 -25.22
C ILE A 112 11.01 11.02 -26.19
N GLN A 113 12.29 11.18 -25.81
CA GLN A 113 13.33 11.79 -26.66
C GLN A 113 13.61 10.98 -27.93
N GLU A 114 13.49 9.66 -27.88
CA GLU A 114 13.76 8.78 -29.02
C GLU A 114 12.54 8.57 -29.92
N ASN A 115 11.35 8.81 -29.40
CA ASN A 115 10.10 8.60 -30.14
C ASN A 115 9.55 9.85 -30.84
N GLY A 116 10.33 10.92 -30.93
CA GLY A 116 9.91 12.15 -31.62
C GLY A 116 9.03 13.06 -30.75
N GLY A 117 9.17 12.97 -29.43
CA GLY A 117 8.47 13.80 -28.45
C GLY A 117 7.14 13.22 -27.96
N THR A 118 6.42 14.00 -27.17
CA THR A 118 5.26 13.56 -26.41
C THR A 118 4.13 13.02 -27.28
N ILE A 119 3.75 13.71 -28.37
CA ILE A 119 2.59 13.32 -29.20
C ILE A 119 2.83 11.94 -29.84
N SER A 120 3.99 11.72 -30.46
CA SER A 120 4.34 10.45 -31.08
C SER A 120 4.47 9.33 -30.05
N THR A 121 5.01 9.63 -28.86
CA THR A 121 5.09 8.68 -27.74
C THR A 121 3.69 8.28 -27.26
N VAL A 122 2.79 9.23 -27.08
CA VAL A 122 1.39 8.97 -26.68
C VAL A 122 0.70 8.06 -27.69
N GLU A 123 0.81 8.36 -29.00
CA GLU A 123 0.19 7.53 -30.05
C GLU A 123 0.65 6.07 -29.95
N LYS A 124 1.97 5.84 -29.91
CA LYS A 124 2.55 4.48 -29.87
C LYS A 124 2.19 3.75 -28.58
N ALA A 125 2.31 4.42 -27.43
CA ALA A 125 2.04 3.85 -26.13
C ALA A 125 0.55 3.53 -25.93
N VAL A 126 -0.38 4.38 -26.43
CA VAL A 126 -1.83 4.10 -26.40
C VAL A 126 -2.15 2.85 -27.23
N ARG A 127 -1.54 2.65 -28.41
CA ARG A 127 -1.73 1.44 -29.21
C ARG A 127 -1.30 0.20 -28.44
N ALA A 128 -0.08 0.21 -27.89
CA ALA A 128 0.45 -0.89 -27.09
C ALA A 128 -0.37 -1.19 -25.83
N ALA A 129 -0.84 -0.15 -25.14
CA ALA A 129 -1.69 -0.31 -23.96
C ALA A 129 -3.09 -0.88 -24.30
N LYS A 130 -3.67 -0.49 -25.45
CA LYS A 130 -4.94 -1.05 -25.93
C LYS A 130 -4.81 -2.51 -26.33
N GLU A 131 -3.69 -2.92 -26.96
CA GLU A 131 -3.40 -4.32 -27.25
C GLU A 131 -3.33 -5.13 -25.94
N MET A 132 -2.58 -4.65 -24.94
CA MET A 132 -2.54 -5.28 -23.62
C MET A 132 -3.93 -5.36 -22.94
N ALA A 133 -4.76 -4.32 -23.08
CA ALA A 133 -6.12 -4.32 -22.52
C ALA A 133 -7.00 -5.38 -23.18
N GLN A 134 -6.86 -5.58 -24.50
CA GLN A 134 -7.56 -6.66 -25.22
C GLN A 134 -7.10 -8.04 -24.72
N GLU A 135 -5.79 -8.25 -24.58
CA GLU A 135 -5.25 -9.51 -24.03
C GLU A 135 -5.74 -9.75 -22.59
N ALA A 136 -5.69 -8.71 -21.75
CA ALA A 136 -6.15 -8.77 -20.37
C ALA A 136 -7.65 -9.14 -20.27
N SER A 137 -8.47 -8.67 -21.20
CA SER A 137 -9.92 -8.93 -21.22
C SER A 137 -10.28 -10.40 -21.51
N LEU A 138 -9.34 -11.18 -22.03
CA LEU A 138 -9.53 -12.62 -22.30
C LEU A 138 -9.27 -13.50 -21.06
N LEU A 139 -8.62 -12.93 -20.03
CA LEU A 139 -8.37 -13.69 -18.80
C LEU A 139 -9.66 -13.97 -18.05
N GLN A 140 -9.82 -15.21 -17.65
CA GLN A 140 -10.94 -15.66 -16.82
C GLN A 140 -10.51 -15.64 -15.34
N LYS A 141 -11.44 -15.31 -14.46
CA LYS A 141 -11.23 -15.46 -13.02
C LYS A 141 -11.31 -16.94 -12.65
N GLU A 142 -10.48 -17.33 -11.69
CA GLU A 142 -10.48 -18.64 -11.04
C GLU A 142 -10.77 -18.44 -9.54
N GLU A 143 -11.21 -19.48 -8.87
CA GLU A 143 -11.43 -19.47 -7.42
C GLU A 143 -10.13 -19.77 -6.67
N PHE A 144 -9.80 -18.93 -5.68
CA PHE A 144 -8.61 -19.04 -4.83
C PHE A 144 -8.95 -18.95 -3.36
N ASP A 145 -8.13 -19.56 -2.52
CA ASP A 145 -8.21 -19.44 -1.08
C ASP A 145 -7.68 -18.07 -0.62
N PHE A 146 -8.19 -17.56 0.51
CA PHE A 146 -7.70 -16.33 1.14
C PHE A 146 -6.21 -16.40 1.50
N SER A 147 -5.63 -17.60 1.58
CA SER A 147 -4.18 -17.77 1.74
C SER A 147 -3.32 -17.13 0.63
N GLU A 148 -3.91 -16.86 -0.54
CA GLU A 148 -3.24 -16.15 -1.65
C GLU A 148 -3.30 -14.61 -1.51
N LEU A 149 -4.05 -14.08 -0.52
CA LEU A 149 -4.14 -12.64 -0.28
C LEU A 149 -3.00 -12.13 0.62
N ILE A 150 -2.49 -10.97 0.25
CA ILE A 150 -1.63 -10.12 1.08
C ILE A 150 -2.39 -8.82 1.33
N ILE A 151 -2.71 -8.53 2.58
CA ILE A 151 -3.44 -7.32 2.97
C ILE A 151 -2.50 -6.38 3.70
N GLY A 152 -2.41 -5.13 3.23
CA GLY A 152 -1.68 -4.06 3.92
C GLY A 152 -2.57 -3.37 4.95
N THR A 153 -2.01 -2.99 6.09
CA THR A 153 -2.73 -2.24 7.13
C THR A 153 -2.11 -0.86 7.33
N GLU A 154 -2.97 0.17 7.41
CA GLU A 154 -2.54 1.57 7.49
C GLU A 154 -3.43 2.36 8.45
N CYS A 155 -2.94 3.48 8.99
CA CYS A 155 -3.79 4.44 9.69
C CYS A 155 -3.36 5.88 9.41
N GLY A 156 -4.35 6.77 9.17
CA GLY A 156 -4.07 8.19 8.90
C GLY A 156 -5.15 9.11 9.43
N GLY A 157 -4.75 10.33 9.84
CA GLY A 157 -5.68 11.24 10.50
C GLY A 157 -6.24 10.66 11.81
N SER A 158 -5.43 9.96 12.59
CA SER A 158 -5.85 9.20 13.77
C SER A 158 -6.39 10.10 14.87
N ASP A 159 -7.38 9.58 15.62
CA ASP A 159 -7.92 10.10 16.86
C ASP A 159 -8.04 8.96 17.90
N PRO A 160 -8.48 9.19 19.14
CA PRO A 160 -8.64 8.14 20.15
C PRO A 160 -9.52 6.96 19.69
N THR A 161 -10.54 7.21 18.86
CA THR A 161 -11.42 6.15 18.35
C THR A 161 -10.70 5.18 17.40
N SER A 162 -9.60 5.62 16.77
CA SER A 162 -8.73 4.75 15.97
C SER A 162 -8.15 3.62 16.82
N GLY A 163 -7.55 3.95 17.97
CA GLY A 163 -6.98 2.96 18.89
C GLY A 163 -8.02 2.13 19.65
N LEU A 164 -9.21 2.70 19.90
CA LEU A 164 -10.27 2.04 20.68
C LEU A 164 -11.13 1.07 19.83
N ALA A 165 -11.28 1.32 18.54
CA ALA A 165 -12.17 0.52 17.67
C ALA A 165 -11.56 0.19 16.31
N ALA A 166 -11.21 1.18 15.48
CA ALA A 166 -10.86 0.93 14.09
C ALA A 166 -9.57 0.11 13.94
N ASN A 167 -8.50 0.43 14.68
CA ASN A 167 -7.25 -0.35 14.64
C ASN A 167 -7.42 -1.73 15.28
N VAL A 168 -8.27 -1.85 16.31
CA VAL A 168 -8.60 -3.14 16.93
C VAL A 168 -9.35 -4.03 15.93
N LEU A 169 -10.28 -3.46 15.17
CA LEU A 169 -10.99 -4.18 14.10
C LEU A 169 -10.03 -4.64 12.98
N ILE A 170 -9.05 -3.80 12.59
CA ILE A 170 -8.01 -4.20 11.66
C ILE A 170 -7.17 -5.34 12.24
N GLY A 171 -6.87 -5.31 13.55
CA GLY A 171 -6.16 -6.39 14.24
C GLY A 171 -6.93 -7.70 14.25
N GLU A 172 -8.23 -7.66 14.50
CA GLU A 172 -9.12 -8.82 14.38
C GLU A 172 -9.08 -9.41 12.96
N MET A 173 -9.13 -8.56 11.93
CA MET A 173 -8.95 -8.96 10.54
C MET A 173 -7.57 -9.58 10.30
N SER A 174 -6.49 -8.98 10.81
CA SER A 174 -5.13 -9.50 10.68
C SER A 174 -5.01 -10.91 11.25
N ASP A 175 -5.53 -11.15 12.45
CA ASP A 175 -5.50 -12.48 13.07
C ASP A 175 -6.31 -13.51 12.25
N ARG A 176 -7.49 -13.14 11.76
CA ARG A 176 -8.31 -13.99 10.87
C ARG A 176 -7.61 -14.31 9.55
N MET A 177 -6.91 -13.32 8.95
CA MET A 177 -6.12 -13.56 7.75
C MET A 177 -4.99 -14.56 7.99
N VAL A 178 -4.30 -14.46 9.13
CA VAL A 178 -3.28 -15.44 9.54
C VAL A 178 -3.87 -16.83 9.74
N GLU A 179 -5.02 -16.94 10.41
CA GLU A 179 -5.72 -18.22 10.60
C GLU A 179 -6.16 -18.85 9.27
N LEU A 180 -6.54 -18.03 8.27
CA LEU A 180 -6.87 -18.50 6.91
C LEU A 180 -5.61 -18.81 6.07
N GLY A 181 -4.41 -18.66 6.65
CA GLY A 181 -3.13 -18.91 5.98
C GLY A 181 -2.67 -17.78 5.05
N GLY A 182 -3.31 -16.61 5.09
CA GLY A 182 -2.93 -15.43 4.32
C GLY A 182 -1.79 -14.62 4.93
N THR A 183 -1.55 -13.44 4.38
CA THR A 183 -0.52 -12.51 4.86
C THR A 183 -1.13 -11.16 5.21
N SER A 184 -0.80 -10.65 6.41
CA SER A 184 -1.10 -9.28 6.84
C SER A 184 0.20 -8.51 7.02
N ILE A 185 0.29 -7.31 6.43
CA ILE A 185 1.45 -6.41 6.56
C ILE A 185 1.10 -5.31 7.54
N LEU A 186 1.82 -5.26 8.67
CA LEU A 186 1.81 -4.11 9.58
C LEU A 186 2.91 -3.13 9.12
N SER A 187 2.55 -1.88 8.90
CA SER A 187 3.40 -0.80 8.40
C SER A 187 3.54 0.34 9.41
N GLU A 188 4.19 1.44 9.00
CA GLU A 188 4.33 2.68 9.77
C GLU A 188 5.27 2.54 10.98
N THR A 189 6.56 2.28 10.74
CA THR A 189 7.60 2.09 11.79
C THR A 189 7.62 3.24 12.81
N THR A 190 7.36 4.47 12.38
CA THR A 190 7.28 5.64 13.28
C THR A 190 6.15 5.56 14.30
N GLU A 191 5.12 4.76 14.01
CA GLU A 191 3.98 4.51 14.89
C GLU A 191 4.21 3.30 15.82
N PHE A 192 5.44 2.78 15.89
CA PHE A 192 5.84 1.74 16.87
C PHE A 192 6.65 2.31 18.03
N ILE A 193 7.16 3.53 17.89
CA ILE A 193 8.04 4.19 18.88
C ILE A 193 7.35 4.28 20.24
N GLY A 194 7.97 3.68 21.25
CA GLY A 194 7.45 3.56 22.61
C GLY A 194 6.59 2.30 22.85
N ALA A 195 6.14 1.63 21.77
CA ALA A 195 5.38 0.37 21.83
C ALA A 195 6.11 -0.80 21.16
N GLU A 196 7.30 -0.59 20.58
CA GLU A 196 8.11 -1.58 19.86
C GLU A 196 8.39 -2.85 20.67
N HIS A 197 8.52 -2.73 21.98
CA HIS A 197 8.75 -3.85 22.88
C HIS A 197 7.58 -4.86 22.91
N ILE A 198 6.37 -4.42 22.62
CA ILE A 198 5.18 -5.28 22.54
C ILE A 198 5.25 -6.10 21.25
N LEU A 199 5.59 -5.47 20.12
CA LEU A 199 5.76 -6.16 18.84
C LEU A 199 6.95 -7.12 18.88
N ALA A 200 8.10 -6.68 19.43
CA ALA A 200 9.31 -7.48 19.51
C ALA A 200 9.12 -8.78 20.33
N ARG A 201 8.29 -8.77 21.39
CA ARG A 201 7.93 -9.98 22.14
C ARG A 201 7.18 -11.02 21.32
N ARG A 202 6.57 -10.60 20.21
CA ARG A 202 5.82 -11.44 19.28
C ARG A 202 6.66 -11.90 18.08
N GLY A 203 7.94 -11.52 18.02
CA GLY A 203 8.87 -12.00 16.99
C GLY A 203 9.04 -13.51 17.08
N LYS A 204 8.80 -14.23 15.97
CA LYS A 204 8.90 -15.69 15.87
C LYS A 204 10.31 -16.20 16.21
N THR A 205 11.32 -15.38 15.98
CA THR A 205 12.72 -15.67 16.34
C THR A 205 13.36 -14.43 16.99
N LYS A 206 14.51 -14.65 17.66
CA LYS A 206 15.26 -13.55 18.26
C LYS A 206 15.71 -12.51 17.20
N GLU A 207 16.10 -12.97 16.03
CA GLU A 207 16.53 -12.09 14.92
C GLU A 207 15.41 -11.16 14.47
N ILE A 208 14.17 -11.65 14.41
CA ILE A 208 12.98 -10.83 14.09
C ILE A 208 12.73 -9.80 15.20
N SER A 209 12.81 -10.24 16.47
CA SER A 209 12.65 -9.33 17.61
C SER A 209 13.71 -8.22 17.60
N ASP A 210 14.99 -8.58 17.38
CA ASP A 210 16.09 -7.62 17.29
C ASP A 210 15.90 -6.66 16.09
N ARG A 211 15.41 -7.15 14.94
CA ARG A 211 15.15 -6.33 13.76
C ARG A 211 14.02 -5.33 14.00
N ILE A 212 12.96 -5.69 14.75
CA ILE A 212 11.89 -4.76 15.13
C ILE A 212 12.45 -3.58 15.95
N TYR A 213 13.28 -3.86 16.95
CA TYR A 213 13.96 -2.79 17.70
C TYR A 213 14.88 -1.95 16.80
N GLN A 214 15.61 -2.59 15.90
CA GLN A 214 16.56 -1.91 15.02
C GLN A 214 15.86 -0.88 14.13
N ILE A 215 14.79 -1.25 13.40
CA ILE A 215 14.12 -0.32 12.48
C ILE A 215 13.54 0.90 13.22
N VAL A 216 13.02 0.72 14.44
CA VAL A 216 12.51 1.80 15.28
C VAL A 216 13.64 2.73 15.73
N HIS A 217 14.73 2.17 16.25
CA HIS A 217 15.87 2.97 16.73
C HIS A 217 16.59 3.68 15.59
N ASP A 218 16.73 3.05 14.43
CA ASP A 218 17.33 3.64 13.24
C ASP A 218 16.52 4.86 12.79
N TYR A 219 15.17 4.78 12.84
CA TYR A 219 14.30 5.88 12.48
C TYR A 219 14.43 7.06 13.45
N GLU A 220 14.37 6.82 14.78
CA GLU A 220 14.60 7.88 15.77
C GLU A 220 15.99 8.50 15.64
N HIS A 221 17.01 7.67 15.39
CA HIS A 221 18.39 8.14 15.20
C HIS A 221 18.51 9.05 13.98
N ALA A 222 17.93 8.67 12.85
CA ALA A 222 17.96 9.47 11.62
C ALA A 222 17.35 10.87 11.82
N ILE A 223 16.26 10.98 12.56
CA ILE A 223 15.62 12.27 12.88
C ILE A 223 16.50 13.09 13.84
N LYS A 224 17.10 12.46 14.84
CA LYS A 224 18.02 13.12 15.77
C LYS A 224 19.28 13.65 15.08
N LEU A 225 19.79 12.99 14.04
CA LEU A 225 20.94 13.46 13.26
C LEU A 225 20.69 14.79 12.55
N VAL A 226 19.44 15.11 12.20
CA VAL A 226 19.07 16.41 11.61
C VAL A 226 18.64 17.44 12.65
N GLY A 227 18.82 17.13 13.95
CA GLY A 227 18.62 18.08 15.05
C GLY A 227 17.18 18.18 15.57
N HIS A 228 16.33 17.21 15.26
CA HIS A 228 14.91 17.17 15.66
C HIS A 228 14.57 15.95 16.50
N ASP A 229 13.44 16.02 17.20
CA ASP A 229 12.77 14.86 17.82
C ASP A 229 11.47 14.58 17.06
N ILE A 230 11.19 13.32 16.81
CA ILE A 230 9.97 12.91 16.10
C ILE A 230 8.70 13.37 16.82
N ARG A 231 8.76 13.52 18.16
CA ARG A 231 7.64 13.99 19.00
C ARG A 231 7.25 15.44 18.76
N GLU A 232 8.09 16.22 18.05
CA GLU A 232 7.76 17.59 17.63
C GLU A 232 6.63 17.59 16.57
N GLY A 233 6.59 16.56 15.69
CA GLY A 233 5.65 16.45 14.59
C GLY A 233 4.64 15.29 14.70
N ASN A 234 4.87 14.34 15.58
CA ASN A 234 4.02 13.17 15.78
C ASN A 234 3.65 13.00 17.27
N PRO A 235 2.38 13.06 17.69
CA PRO A 235 1.16 13.26 16.88
C PRO A 235 1.07 14.63 16.20
N SER A 236 0.47 14.66 15.00
CA SER A 236 0.25 15.90 14.25
C SER A 236 -0.73 16.85 14.97
N PRO A 237 -0.78 18.15 14.61
CA PRO A 237 -1.77 19.07 15.19
C PRO A 237 -3.21 18.54 15.08
N GLY A 238 -3.58 17.92 13.94
CA GLY A 238 -4.91 17.33 13.76
C GLY A 238 -5.18 16.13 14.64
N ASN A 239 -4.15 15.30 14.93
CA ASN A 239 -4.29 14.20 15.89
C ASN A 239 -4.50 14.72 17.32
N LYS A 240 -3.76 15.76 17.71
CA LYS A 240 -3.89 16.41 19.03
C LYS A 240 -5.26 17.09 19.20
N GLU A 241 -5.73 17.78 18.18
CA GLU A 241 -7.08 18.36 18.13
C GLU A 241 -8.15 17.25 18.26
N GLY A 242 -7.92 16.08 17.67
CA GLY A 242 -8.76 14.90 17.80
C GLY A 242 -8.76 14.27 19.20
N GLY A 243 -7.78 14.62 20.06
CA GLY A 243 -7.68 14.16 21.45
C GLY A 243 -6.50 13.26 21.78
N LEU A 244 -5.58 12.97 20.83
CA LEU A 244 -4.34 12.25 21.11
C LEU A 244 -3.34 13.17 21.82
N THR A 245 -2.59 12.63 22.80
CA THR A 245 -1.69 13.42 23.66
C THR A 245 -0.21 13.21 23.34
N THR A 246 0.25 11.97 23.29
CA THR A 246 1.66 11.61 23.09
C THR A 246 1.86 10.66 21.94
N LEU A 247 3.11 10.53 21.48
CA LEU A 247 3.51 9.56 20.46
C LEU A 247 3.29 8.12 20.96
N GLU A 248 3.64 7.85 22.21
CA GLU A 248 3.51 6.53 22.83
C GLU A 248 2.04 6.09 22.92
N GLU A 249 1.12 7.00 23.26
CA GLU A 249 -0.33 6.74 23.23
C GLU A 249 -0.80 6.39 21.81
N LYS A 250 -0.36 7.17 20.83
CA LYS A 250 -0.68 6.91 19.41
C LYS A 250 -0.12 5.57 18.96
N SER A 251 1.13 5.25 19.32
CA SER A 251 1.80 4.00 18.97
C SER A 251 1.11 2.78 19.58
N LEU A 252 0.71 2.84 20.84
CA LEU A 252 -0.10 1.78 21.48
C LEU A 252 -1.40 1.51 20.71
N GLY A 253 -2.08 2.55 20.23
CA GLY A 253 -3.25 2.40 19.38
C GLY A 253 -2.94 1.84 17.98
N CYS A 254 -1.79 2.24 17.40
CA CYS A 254 -1.40 1.85 16.05
C CYS A 254 -1.05 0.36 15.93
N ILE A 255 -0.25 -0.18 16.88
CA ILE A 255 0.20 -1.58 16.84
C ILE A 255 -0.93 -2.61 16.93
N HIS A 256 -2.12 -2.18 17.38
CA HIS A 256 -3.31 -3.05 17.39
C HIS A 256 -3.70 -3.54 15.99
N LYS A 257 -3.34 -2.82 14.92
CA LYS A 257 -3.57 -3.27 13.52
C LYS A 257 -2.92 -4.62 13.21
N GLY A 258 -1.85 -4.99 13.92
CA GLY A 258 -1.18 -6.29 13.77
C GLY A 258 -1.82 -7.41 14.59
N GLY A 259 -3.00 -7.21 15.23
CA GLY A 259 -3.66 -8.25 16.03
C GLY A 259 -2.75 -8.82 17.12
N HIS A 260 -2.82 -10.14 17.32
CA HIS A 260 -2.09 -10.89 18.36
C HIS A 260 -1.12 -11.95 17.79
N SER A 261 -1.15 -12.19 16.49
CA SER A 261 -0.35 -13.22 15.80
C SER A 261 1.15 -12.98 15.93
N GLU A 262 1.97 -14.04 15.82
CA GLU A 262 3.42 -13.94 15.77
C GLU A 262 3.88 -13.14 14.55
N VAL A 263 4.88 -12.26 14.71
CA VAL A 263 5.57 -11.60 13.61
C VAL A 263 6.57 -12.56 12.99
N THR A 264 6.34 -12.96 11.75
CA THR A 264 7.12 -13.98 11.06
C THR A 264 8.29 -13.45 10.26
N ALA A 265 8.24 -12.16 9.86
CA ALA A 265 9.31 -11.48 9.12
C ALA A 265 9.22 -9.96 9.27
N VAL A 266 10.35 -9.28 9.01
CA VAL A 266 10.44 -7.82 8.87
C VAL A 266 11.07 -7.53 7.52
N TYR A 267 10.36 -6.81 6.67
CA TYR A 267 10.78 -6.41 5.33
C TYR A 267 11.23 -4.96 5.30
N ASP A 268 12.26 -4.67 4.53
CA ASP A 268 12.63 -3.30 4.21
C ASP A 268 11.61 -2.64 3.28
N TYR A 269 11.68 -1.32 3.13
CA TYR A 269 10.80 -0.50 2.31
C TYR A 269 10.63 -1.06 0.89
N ALA A 270 9.38 -1.29 0.47
CA ALA A 270 8.99 -1.74 -0.87
C ALA A 270 9.60 -3.09 -1.33
N LYS A 271 10.13 -3.90 -0.41
CA LYS A 271 10.59 -5.26 -0.74
C LYS A 271 9.42 -6.20 -0.94
N GLN A 272 9.57 -7.14 -1.87
CA GLN A 272 8.53 -8.09 -2.21
C GLN A 272 8.23 -9.01 -1.03
N VAL A 273 6.95 -9.12 -0.69
CA VAL A 273 6.39 -10.02 0.33
C VAL A 273 5.76 -11.20 -0.39
N GLU A 274 6.02 -12.40 0.11
CA GLU A 274 5.39 -13.60 -0.42
C GLU A 274 4.03 -13.86 0.27
N PRO A 275 3.06 -14.51 -0.40
CA PRO A 275 1.83 -14.94 0.24
C PRO A 275 2.08 -16.03 1.28
N LYS A 276 1.10 -16.30 2.16
CA LYS A 276 1.16 -17.39 3.17
C LYS A 276 2.22 -17.20 4.25
N GLN A 277 2.56 -15.95 4.56
CA GLN A 277 3.58 -15.61 5.56
C GLN A 277 3.00 -15.38 6.97
N GLY A 278 1.69 -15.16 7.10
CA GLY A 278 1.09 -14.73 8.36
C GLY A 278 1.28 -13.23 8.61
N LEU A 279 1.55 -12.81 9.85
CA LEU A 279 1.82 -11.41 10.16
C LEU A 279 3.28 -11.06 9.86
N VAL A 280 3.49 -10.05 9.03
CA VAL A 280 4.80 -9.48 8.74
C VAL A 280 4.81 -7.97 9.01
N ILE A 281 5.99 -7.41 9.25
CA ILE A 281 6.20 -5.95 9.33
C ILE A 281 6.91 -5.49 8.07
N MET A 282 6.51 -4.35 7.52
CA MET A 282 7.28 -3.63 6.49
C MET A 282 7.74 -2.29 7.07
N ASP A 283 9.05 -2.07 7.02
CA ASP A 283 9.65 -0.81 7.46
C ASP A 283 9.25 0.34 6.52
N THR A 284 8.34 1.18 6.98
CA THR A 284 7.80 2.31 6.22
C THR A 284 7.71 3.57 7.07
N PRO A 285 7.76 4.77 6.46
CA PRO A 285 7.48 6.01 7.20
C PRO A 285 6.00 6.08 7.61
N GLY A 286 5.69 6.93 8.59
CA GLY A 286 4.31 7.28 8.97
C GLY A 286 3.65 8.31 8.05
N ASN A 287 4.06 8.40 6.80
CA ASN A 287 3.41 9.19 5.75
C ASN A 287 2.55 8.26 4.91
N ASP A 288 1.24 8.34 5.07
CA ASP A 288 0.25 7.43 4.50
C ASP A 288 0.51 7.08 3.01
N PRO A 289 0.67 8.05 2.06
CA PRO A 289 0.89 7.71 0.66
C PRO A 289 2.20 6.96 0.40
N SER A 290 3.26 7.23 1.20
CA SER A 290 4.55 6.55 1.05
C SER A 290 4.53 5.14 1.66
N SER A 291 3.83 4.96 2.77
CA SER A 291 3.66 3.67 3.45
C SER A 291 2.80 2.73 2.60
N VAL A 292 1.64 3.21 2.15
CA VAL A 292 0.76 2.45 1.24
C VAL A 292 1.49 2.08 -0.05
N ALA A 293 2.27 3.01 -0.64
CA ALA A 293 3.04 2.74 -1.84
C ALA A 293 4.05 1.59 -1.63
N ALA A 294 4.72 1.55 -0.48
CA ALA A 294 5.66 0.47 -0.16
C ALA A 294 4.96 -0.90 -0.03
N MET A 295 3.84 -0.96 0.67
CA MET A 295 3.07 -2.22 0.81
C MET A 295 2.53 -2.71 -0.53
N VAL A 296 2.01 -1.80 -1.38
CA VAL A 296 1.54 -2.15 -2.72
C VAL A 296 2.70 -2.62 -3.60
N ALA A 297 3.87 -1.95 -3.54
CA ALA A 297 5.09 -2.43 -4.20
C ALA A 297 5.58 -3.77 -3.66
N GLY A 298 5.35 -4.03 -2.37
CA GLY A 298 5.59 -5.32 -1.72
C GLY A 298 4.64 -6.43 -2.19
N GLY A 299 3.57 -6.11 -2.90
CA GLY A 299 2.67 -7.07 -3.54
C GLY A 299 1.29 -7.18 -2.87
N CYS A 300 0.94 -6.32 -1.90
CA CYS A 300 -0.39 -6.38 -1.32
C CYS A 300 -1.47 -6.07 -2.37
N GLN A 301 -2.57 -6.84 -2.32
CA GLN A 301 -3.69 -6.69 -3.23
C GLN A 301 -4.75 -5.74 -2.71
N ILE A 302 -4.90 -5.61 -1.40
CA ILE A 302 -5.88 -4.76 -0.70
C ILE A 302 -5.17 -4.04 0.44
N VAL A 303 -5.53 -2.78 0.68
CA VAL A 303 -5.13 -2.04 1.89
C VAL A 303 -6.37 -1.80 2.74
N VAL A 304 -6.28 -2.08 4.03
CA VAL A 304 -7.30 -1.73 5.03
C VAL A 304 -6.77 -0.55 5.85
N PHE A 305 -7.48 0.57 5.78
CA PHE A 305 -7.00 1.87 6.24
C PHE A 305 -7.95 2.46 7.29
N SER A 306 -7.51 2.59 8.52
CA SER A 306 -8.29 3.27 9.56
C SER A 306 -8.07 4.78 9.55
N THR A 307 -9.12 5.53 9.87
CA THR A 307 -9.04 6.99 10.01
C THR A 307 -10.01 7.51 11.05
N GLY A 308 -9.55 8.35 11.95
CA GLY A 308 -10.40 9.06 12.90
C GLY A 308 -10.97 10.37 12.33
N ARG A 309 -10.17 11.08 11.52
CA ARG A 309 -10.49 12.40 10.98
C ARG A 309 -10.96 12.39 9.52
N GLY A 310 -10.89 11.23 8.84
CA GLY A 310 -11.42 11.06 7.50
C GLY A 310 -10.41 11.25 6.37
N THR A 311 -9.20 10.69 6.47
CA THR A 311 -8.23 10.68 5.37
C THR A 311 -8.80 9.96 4.13
N PRO A 312 -8.97 10.62 2.97
CA PRO A 312 -9.64 10.04 1.82
C PRO A 312 -8.71 9.28 0.86
N THR A 313 -7.39 9.34 1.06
CA THR A 313 -6.39 8.81 0.13
C THR A 313 -6.68 7.40 -0.35
N GLY A 314 -6.41 7.13 -1.65
CA GLY A 314 -6.52 5.84 -2.31
C GLY A 314 -5.17 5.32 -2.79
N ASN A 315 -5.21 4.40 -3.78
CA ASN A 315 -4.03 3.92 -4.48
C ASN A 315 -4.41 3.48 -5.90
N PRO A 316 -3.58 3.72 -6.92
CA PRO A 316 -3.92 3.39 -8.31
C PRO A 316 -4.04 1.88 -8.58
N LEU A 317 -3.36 1.03 -7.81
CA LEU A 317 -3.30 -0.41 -8.05
C LEU A 317 -4.15 -1.24 -7.09
N ALA A 318 -4.10 -0.92 -5.79
CA ALA A 318 -4.77 -1.68 -4.75
C ALA A 318 -6.02 -0.95 -4.25
N PRO A 319 -7.17 -1.64 -4.13
CA PRO A 319 -8.31 -1.12 -3.39
C PRO A 319 -7.91 -0.71 -1.97
N VAL A 320 -8.45 0.41 -1.49
CA VAL A 320 -8.24 0.88 -0.11
C VAL A 320 -9.60 0.92 0.59
N ILE A 321 -9.82 -0.01 1.52
CA ILE A 321 -11.03 -0.08 2.36
C ILE A 321 -10.85 0.87 3.55
N LYS A 322 -11.70 1.88 3.68
CA LYS A 322 -11.63 2.88 4.75
C LYS A 322 -12.52 2.50 5.94
N ILE A 323 -11.95 2.57 7.16
CA ILE A 323 -12.63 2.24 8.41
C ILE A 323 -12.51 3.42 9.36
N THR A 324 -13.58 3.78 10.07
CA THR A 324 -13.51 4.74 11.17
C THR A 324 -14.20 4.24 12.43
N GLY A 325 -13.62 4.55 13.59
CA GLY A 325 -14.29 4.39 14.89
C GLY A 325 -15.09 5.63 15.31
N ASN A 326 -15.01 6.72 14.54
CA ASN A 326 -15.64 8.00 14.85
C ASN A 326 -16.99 8.14 14.13
N LYS A 327 -18.08 8.04 14.90
CA LYS A 327 -19.45 8.14 14.37
C LYS A 327 -19.73 9.45 13.63
N VAL A 328 -19.14 10.55 14.10
CA VAL A 328 -19.34 11.87 13.45
C VAL A 328 -18.61 11.93 12.12
N THR A 329 -17.37 11.43 12.08
CA THR A 329 -16.60 11.33 10.85
C THR A 329 -17.29 10.42 9.85
N PHE A 330 -17.81 9.27 10.27
CA PHE A 330 -18.56 8.36 9.39
C PHE A 330 -19.77 9.06 8.75
N ALA A 331 -20.55 9.80 9.56
CA ALA A 331 -21.71 10.52 9.05
C ALA A 331 -21.35 11.66 8.08
N ASN A 332 -20.27 12.40 8.37
CA ASN A 332 -19.85 13.56 7.59
C ASN A 332 -19.09 13.18 6.30
N MET A 333 -18.47 12.00 6.26
CA MET A 333 -17.65 11.52 5.15
C MET A 333 -18.14 10.16 4.60
N SER A 334 -19.45 10.02 4.52
CA SER A 334 -20.11 8.80 4.02
C SER A 334 -19.70 8.41 2.61
N ASP A 335 -19.25 9.37 1.78
CA ASP A 335 -18.75 9.12 0.43
C ASP A 335 -17.35 8.50 0.40
N ASN A 336 -16.60 8.58 1.51
CA ASN A 336 -15.18 8.20 1.58
C ASN A 336 -14.92 6.96 2.45
N ILE A 337 -15.79 6.68 3.44
CA ILE A 337 -15.55 5.66 4.46
C ILE A 337 -16.46 4.47 4.23
N ASP A 338 -15.87 3.28 4.05
CA ASP A 338 -16.58 2.06 3.72
C ASP A 338 -17.25 1.43 4.96
N ILE A 339 -16.56 1.41 6.12
CA ILE A 339 -17.02 0.71 7.35
C ILE A 339 -17.05 1.61 8.55
N ASP A 340 -18.15 1.51 9.33
CA ASP A 340 -18.32 2.14 10.64
C ASP A 340 -17.98 1.15 11.77
N ALA A 341 -16.87 1.37 12.47
CA ALA A 341 -16.49 0.61 13.65
C ALA A 341 -17.00 1.25 14.99
N SER A 342 -17.66 2.41 14.92
CA SER A 342 -18.17 3.10 16.12
C SER A 342 -19.19 2.28 16.94
N PRO A 343 -20.00 1.37 16.37
CA PRO A 343 -20.91 0.52 17.13
C PRO A 343 -20.23 -0.29 18.25
N TYR A 344 -18.93 -0.62 18.10
CA TYR A 344 -18.17 -1.27 19.16
C TYR A 344 -18.00 -0.37 20.40
N ILE A 345 -17.65 0.90 20.19
CA ILE A 345 -17.46 1.88 21.28
C ILE A 345 -18.77 2.10 22.04
N TYR A 346 -19.91 2.09 21.33
CA TYR A 346 -21.23 2.28 21.92
C TYR A 346 -21.88 0.99 22.44
N GLY A 347 -21.19 -0.16 22.35
CA GLY A 347 -21.66 -1.45 22.85
C GLY A 347 -22.87 -2.02 22.07
N THR A 348 -23.08 -1.60 20.83
CA THR A 348 -24.19 -2.07 19.98
C THR A 348 -23.80 -3.19 19.04
N LYS A 349 -22.50 -3.40 18.80
CA LYS A 349 -21.90 -4.57 18.13
C LYS A 349 -20.68 -5.04 18.88
N THR A 350 -20.42 -6.34 18.80
CA THR A 350 -19.18 -6.95 19.28
C THR A 350 -18.07 -6.79 18.24
N MET A 351 -16.80 -6.98 18.64
CA MET A 351 -15.67 -6.98 17.73
C MET A 351 -15.76 -8.15 16.72
N THR A 352 -16.29 -9.29 17.15
CA THR A 352 -16.52 -10.45 16.27
C THR A 352 -17.50 -10.14 15.14
N GLU A 353 -18.64 -9.51 15.46
CA GLU A 353 -19.64 -9.10 14.44
C GLU A 353 -19.06 -8.09 13.45
N LEU A 354 -18.30 -7.10 13.91
CA LEU A 354 -17.62 -6.15 13.02
C LEU A 354 -16.51 -6.84 12.20
N GLY A 355 -15.82 -7.81 12.78
CA GLY A 355 -14.86 -8.66 12.08
C GLY A 355 -15.50 -9.45 10.94
N ASP A 356 -16.69 -10.02 11.15
CA ASP A 356 -17.45 -10.72 10.11
C ASP A 356 -17.85 -9.77 8.97
N GLU A 357 -18.27 -8.54 9.31
CA GLU A 357 -18.59 -7.51 8.32
C GLU A 357 -17.34 -7.12 7.49
N LEU A 358 -16.21 -6.89 8.15
CA LEU A 358 -14.97 -6.53 7.47
C LEU A 358 -14.45 -7.67 6.57
N MET A 359 -14.48 -8.92 7.02
CA MET A 359 -14.08 -10.06 6.20
C MET A 359 -15.01 -10.26 5.00
N THR A 360 -16.32 -9.98 5.16
CA THR A 360 -17.28 -9.98 4.05
C THR A 360 -16.95 -8.88 3.05
N GLU A 361 -16.68 -7.66 3.51
CA GLU A 361 -16.26 -6.53 2.65
C GLU A 361 -14.97 -6.85 1.87
N ILE A 362 -13.96 -7.42 2.54
CA ILE A 362 -12.72 -7.86 1.89
C ILE A 362 -13.00 -8.88 0.80
N LYS A 363 -13.88 -9.86 1.06
CA LYS A 363 -14.28 -10.86 0.05
C LYS A 363 -14.96 -10.20 -1.14
N GLU A 364 -15.94 -9.33 -0.92
CA GLU A 364 -16.64 -8.62 -1.98
C GLU A 364 -15.69 -7.76 -2.83
N VAL A 365 -14.74 -7.06 -2.18
CA VAL A 365 -13.71 -6.26 -2.86
C VAL A 365 -12.75 -7.17 -3.64
N ALA A 366 -12.35 -8.32 -3.10
CA ALA A 366 -11.54 -9.30 -3.82
C ALA A 366 -12.28 -9.87 -5.03
N ASP A 367 -13.59 -10.09 -4.94
CA ASP A 367 -14.45 -10.55 -6.04
C ASP A 367 -14.70 -9.49 -7.11
N GLY A 368 -14.38 -8.21 -6.82
CA GLY A 368 -14.42 -7.13 -7.82
C GLY A 368 -15.26 -5.92 -7.46
N LYS A 369 -15.88 -5.87 -6.27
CA LYS A 369 -16.53 -4.65 -5.76
C LYS A 369 -15.51 -3.52 -5.68
N LEU A 370 -15.87 -2.33 -6.12
CA LEU A 370 -15.04 -1.13 -5.95
C LEU A 370 -15.19 -0.59 -4.54
N THR A 371 -14.08 -0.22 -3.91
CA THR A 371 -14.11 0.61 -2.69
C THR A 371 -14.55 2.03 -3.03
N LYS A 372 -14.95 2.81 -2.04
CA LYS A 372 -15.31 4.22 -2.22
C LYS A 372 -14.13 5.03 -2.77
N ALA A 373 -12.91 4.76 -2.31
CA ALA A 373 -11.70 5.41 -2.83
C ALA A 373 -11.47 5.09 -4.31
N GLU A 374 -11.66 3.84 -4.76
CA GLU A 374 -11.59 3.48 -6.18
C GLU A 374 -12.68 4.15 -7.01
N ALA A 375 -13.93 4.16 -6.51
CA ALA A 375 -15.09 4.76 -7.21
C ALA A 375 -14.92 6.28 -7.38
N LEU A 376 -14.27 6.95 -6.43
CA LEU A 376 -13.93 8.37 -6.50
C LEU A 376 -12.68 8.64 -7.37
N GLY A 377 -11.93 7.62 -7.76
CA GLY A 377 -10.74 7.75 -8.58
C GLY A 377 -9.51 8.29 -7.84
N TYR A 378 -9.41 8.07 -6.53
CA TYR A 378 -8.24 8.47 -5.74
C TYR A 378 -7.02 7.61 -6.07
N THR A 379 -5.89 8.28 -6.37
CA THR A 379 -4.65 7.63 -6.84
C THR A 379 -3.41 8.22 -6.18
N GLU A 380 -3.53 8.73 -4.97
CA GLU A 380 -2.43 9.34 -4.24
C GLU A 380 -1.32 8.32 -4.00
N MET A 381 -0.11 8.78 -4.22
CA MET A 381 1.09 7.97 -4.10
C MET A 381 2.28 8.88 -3.85
N ALA A 382 3.15 8.47 -2.94
CA ALA A 382 4.46 9.09 -2.73
C ALA A 382 5.52 8.00 -2.56
N ILE A 383 6.77 8.35 -2.78
CA ILE A 383 7.91 7.46 -2.55
C ILE A 383 8.76 8.08 -1.44
N ALA A 384 9.12 7.27 -0.44
CA ALA A 384 9.98 7.72 0.63
C ALA A 384 11.35 8.16 0.10
N ARG A 385 11.97 9.13 0.78
CA ARG A 385 13.34 9.56 0.50
C ARG A 385 14.02 10.01 1.78
N VAL A 386 15.33 9.94 1.79
CA VAL A 386 16.17 10.30 2.93
C VAL A 386 16.84 11.66 2.70
N CYS A 387 17.20 11.99 1.46
CA CYS A 387 17.97 13.16 1.12
C CYS A 387 17.24 14.15 0.20
N ASN A 388 17.78 15.38 0.13
CA ASN A 388 17.40 16.34 -0.90
C ASN A 388 17.90 15.88 -2.27
N TYR A 389 17.35 16.45 -3.35
CA TYR A 389 17.84 16.24 -4.70
C TYR A 389 19.29 16.76 -4.85
N MET A 390 20.08 16.09 -5.72
CA MET A 390 21.42 16.52 -6.13
C MET A 390 21.36 17.64 -7.17
#